data_48538dc20a7d1689f56d8e46f0102430
#
_entry.id   48538dc20a7d1689f56d8e46f0102430
#
_cell.length_a   1.000
_cell.length_b   1.000
_cell.length_c   1.000
_cell.angle_alpha   90.00
_cell.angle_beta   90.00
_cell.angle_gamma   90.00
#
_symmetry.space_group_name_H-M   'P 1'
#
loop_
_entity.id
_entity.type
_entity.pdbx_description
1 polymer ?
#
loop_
_entity_poly.entity_id
_entity_poly.type
_entity_poly.pdbx_seq_one_letter_code
_entity_poly.pdbx_strand_id
1 'polypeptide(L)'
;QTVATAAGACAGIEFSSNLTADHQTLNVAGMSGNPAEYTTAIVANSSIVALINEDVIQPLDDLVAAYGQDIAPSQLITVDGKIMAVAFMANAQHLLYRADVLEAAGLDVPTSYEEVLVAAEAIRAAGIMENPVGGAYAAGWNLAQEFTNMYIGTGGEFFVPGTAEVSINN
;
A
#
# COMPACT_ATOMS: atom_id res chain seq x y z
N GLN A 1 1.16 17.05 -7.36
CA GLN A 1 1.69 18.34 -7.84
C GLN A 1 1.46 19.46 -6.82
N THR A 2 0.25 19.69 -6.34
CA THR A 2 -0.07 20.80 -5.41
C THR A 2 0.82 20.81 -4.16
N VAL A 3 1.06 19.65 -3.54
CA VAL A 3 1.92 19.53 -2.35
C VAL A 3 3.37 19.85 -2.68
N ALA A 4 3.91 19.31 -3.80
CA ALA A 4 5.27 19.58 -4.24
C ALA A 4 5.47 21.06 -4.56
N THR A 5 4.51 21.70 -5.24
CA THR A 5 4.55 23.14 -5.54
C THR A 5 4.55 23.98 -4.26
N ALA A 6 3.71 23.65 -3.27
CA ALA A 6 3.66 24.36 -2.00
C ALA A 6 4.95 24.18 -1.20
N ALA A 7 5.50 22.97 -1.15
CA ALA A 7 6.77 22.68 -0.49
C ALA A 7 7.94 23.41 -1.18
N GLY A 8 7.96 23.44 -2.51
CA GLY A 8 8.95 24.19 -3.29
C GLY A 8 8.92 25.68 -3.03
N ALA A 9 7.73 26.27 -3.00
CA ALA A 9 7.56 27.70 -2.67
C ALA A 9 8.04 28.02 -1.24
N CYS A 10 7.81 27.11 -0.29
CA CYS A 10 8.28 27.28 1.09
C CYS A 10 9.82 27.15 1.19
N ALA A 11 10.41 26.20 0.49
CA ALA A 11 11.84 25.92 0.54
C ALA A 11 12.68 26.77 -0.44
N GLY A 12 12.05 27.55 -1.33
CA GLY A 12 12.73 28.33 -2.37
C GLY A 12 13.37 27.47 -3.46
N ILE A 13 12.83 26.27 -3.73
CA ILE A 13 13.31 25.35 -4.77
C ILE A 13 12.18 25.02 -5.76
N GLU A 14 12.57 24.69 -6.98
CA GLU A 14 11.64 24.24 -8.02
C GLU A 14 11.57 22.71 -8.01
N PHE A 15 10.34 22.17 -7.93
CA PHE A 15 10.07 20.76 -8.08
C PHE A 15 9.62 20.43 -9.51
N SER A 16 10.38 19.61 -10.21
CA SER A 16 9.94 18.95 -11.43
C SER A 16 9.40 17.56 -11.10
N SER A 17 8.13 17.30 -11.43
CA SER A 17 7.47 16.04 -11.09
C SER A 17 7.23 15.19 -12.34
N ASN A 18 7.71 13.95 -12.34
CA ASN A 18 7.33 12.92 -13.29
C ASN A 18 6.23 12.04 -12.69
N LEU A 19 5.00 12.16 -13.21
CA LEU A 19 3.82 11.43 -12.72
C LEU A 19 3.46 10.31 -13.71
N THR A 20 3.63 9.07 -13.29
CA THR A 20 3.43 7.90 -14.16
C THR A 20 2.90 6.71 -13.36
N ALA A 21 2.15 5.83 -14.04
CA ALA A 21 1.74 4.54 -13.47
C ALA A 21 2.92 3.55 -13.40
N ASP A 22 3.93 3.70 -14.25
CA ASP A 22 5.11 2.83 -14.32
C ASP A 22 6.24 3.28 -13.38
N HIS A 23 5.89 4.01 -12.31
CA HIS A 23 6.84 4.62 -11.38
C HIS A 23 7.86 3.64 -10.79
N GLN A 24 7.52 2.37 -10.58
CA GLN A 24 8.45 1.38 -10.02
C GLN A 24 9.68 1.18 -10.91
N THR A 25 9.47 0.95 -12.20
CA THR A 25 10.55 0.76 -13.18
C THR A 25 11.32 2.07 -13.42
N LEU A 26 10.60 3.18 -13.54
CA LEU A 26 11.20 4.47 -13.83
C LEU A 26 11.98 5.04 -12.65
N ASN A 27 11.59 4.74 -11.40
CA ASN A 27 12.36 5.14 -10.23
C ASN A 27 13.76 4.50 -10.24
N VAL A 28 13.87 3.19 -10.49
CA VAL A 28 15.17 2.52 -10.58
C VAL A 28 16.00 3.14 -11.70
N ALA A 29 15.45 3.25 -12.90
CA ALA A 29 16.16 3.78 -14.05
C ALA A 29 16.62 5.24 -13.83
N GLY A 30 15.74 6.10 -13.32
CA GLY A 30 16.03 7.52 -13.12
C GLY A 30 16.98 7.81 -11.96
N MET A 31 17.05 6.91 -10.96
CA MET A 31 17.97 7.06 -9.82
C MET A 31 19.33 6.39 -10.04
N SER A 32 19.45 5.42 -10.96
CA SER A 32 20.70 4.71 -11.25
C SER A 32 21.66 5.50 -12.14
N GLY A 33 21.23 6.61 -12.74
CA GLY A 33 22.07 7.43 -13.63
C GLY A 33 23.17 8.21 -12.88
N ASN A 34 24.20 8.62 -13.62
CA ASN A 34 25.23 9.53 -13.10
C ASN A 34 25.46 10.70 -14.08
N PRO A 35 24.91 11.89 -13.84
CA PRO A 35 24.06 12.23 -12.67
C PRO A 35 22.69 11.51 -12.69
N ALA A 36 22.11 11.28 -11.52
CA ALA A 36 20.76 10.74 -11.40
C ALA A 36 19.73 11.74 -11.96
N GLU A 37 18.73 11.24 -12.68
CA GLU A 37 17.61 12.04 -13.19
C GLU A 37 16.66 12.46 -12.06
N TYR A 38 16.43 11.55 -11.09
CA TYR A 38 15.53 11.79 -9.97
C TYR A 38 16.30 11.97 -8.67
N THR A 39 15.98 13.04 -7.94
CA THR A 39 16.55 13.32 -6.62
C THR A 39 15.78 12.59 -5.51
N THR A 40 14.47 12.38 -5.70
CA THR A 40 13.57 11.70 -4.75
C THR A 40 12.59 10.84 -5.51
N ALA A 41 12.15 9.74 -4.89
CA ALA A 41 11.15 8.84 -5.44
C ALA A 41 10.00 8.62 -4.46
N ILE A 42 8.77 8.53 -4.99
CA ILE A 42 7.63 8.03 -4.23
C ILE A 42 7.57 6.52 -4.43
N VAL A 43 7.51 5.79 -3.33
CA VAL A 43 7.57 4.34 -3.30
C VAL A 43 6.42 3.76 -2.49
N ALA A 44 6.03 2.53 -2.81
CA ALA A 44 5.23 1.67 -1.94
C ALA A 44 6.17 0.70 -1.20
N ASN A 45 5.68 0.05 -0.15
CA ASN A 45 6.46 -0.93 0.62
C ASN A 45 7.09 -2.02 -0.26
N SER A 46 6.40 -2.44 -1.34
CA SER A 46 6.90 -3.45 -2.27
C SER A 46 7.95 -2.93 -3.25
N SER A 47 7.94 -1.65 -3.58
CA SER A 47 8.82 -1.07 -4.62
C SER A 47 10.12 -0.48 -4.05
N ILE A 48 10.21 -0.24 -2.74
CA ILE A 48 11.43 0.28 -2.11
C ILE A 48 12.58 -0.74 -2.16
N VAL A 49 12.26 -2.03 -2.11
CA VAL A 49 13.25 -3.12 -2.11
C VAL A 49 14.13 -3.10 -3.36
N ALA A 50 13.56 -2.80 -4.53
CA ALA A 50 14.33 -2.69 -5.77
C ALA A 50 15.38 -1.57 -5.69
N LEU A 51 15.02 -0.41 -5.11
CA LEU A 51 15.94 0.73 -4.94
C LEU A 51 17.05 0.44 -3.93
N ILE A 52 16.72 -0.31 -2.87
CA ILE A 52 17.71 -0.74 -1.86
C ILE A 52 18.70 -1.72 -2.47
N ASN A 53 18.22 -2.72 -3.22
CA ASN A 53 19.06 -3.75 -3.84
C ASN A 53 20.02 -3.17 -4.90
N GLU A 54 19.61 -2.11 -5.59
CA GLU A 54 20.44 -1.40 -6.58
C GLU A 54 21.35 -0.33 -5.93
N ASP A 55 21.29 -0.17 -4.61
CA ASP A 55 22.08 0.82 -3.84
C ASP A 55 21.93 2.27 -4.36
N VAL A 56 20.71 2.63 -4.81
CA VAL A 56 20.43 3.95 -5.42
C VAL A 56 19.73 4.92 -4.47
N ILE A 57 19.43 4.50 -3.23
CA ILE A 57 18.88 5.35 -2.18
C ILE A 57 19.77 5.33 -0.93
N GLN A 58 19.74 6.43 -0.18
CA GLN A 58 20.55 6.61 1.02
C GLN A 58 19.68 6.62 2.27
N PRO A 59 20.22 6.21 3.44
CA PRO A 59 19.56 6.41 4.72
C PRO A 59 19.22 7.88 4.98
N LEU A 60 18.08 8.09 5.63
CA LEU A 60 17.56 9.42 5.96
C LEU A 60 17.78 9.80 7.43
N ASP A 61 18.53 9.00 8.20
CA ASP A 61 18.73 9.17 9.64
C ASP A 61 19.19 10.58 10.01
N ASP A 62 20.22 11.09 9.33
CA ASP A 62 20.76 12.43 9.59
C ASP A 62 19.75 13.54 9.25
N LEU A 63 18.99 13.37 8.16
CA LEU A 63 17.97 14.32 7.76
C LEU A 63 16.80 14.33 8.74
N VAL A 64 16.37 13.15 9.18
CA VAL A 64 15.31 13.01 10.19
C VAL A 64 15.76 13.57 11.53
N ALA A 65 17.00 13.32 11.95
CA ALA A 65 17.56 13.90 13.17
C ALA A 65 17.62 15.43 13.11
N ALA A 66 17.96 16.00 11.97
CA ALA A 66 18.09 17.46 11.81
C ALA A 66 16.74 18.18 11.63
N TYR A 67 15.78 17.57 10.92
CA TYR A 67 14.57 18.26 10.44
C TYR A 67 13.27 17.48 10.69
N GLY A 68 13.34 16.27 11.23
CA GLY A 68 12.20 15.36 11.36
C GLY A 68 11.52 15.33 12.73
N GLN A 69 11.68 16.35 13.57
CA GLN A 69 11.17 16.38 14.95
C GLN A 69 9.64 16.25 15.04
N ASP A 70 8.93 16.69 14.01
CA ASP A 70 7.47 16.62 13.92
C ASP A 70 6.96 15.35 13.20
N ILE A 71 7.86 14.48 12.71
CA ILE A 71 7.49 13.22 12.05
C ILE A 71 7.19 12.17 13.12
N ALA A 72 5.98 11.60 13.07
CA ALA A 72 5.63 10.54 14.00
C ALA A 72 6.51 9.28 13.76
N PRO A 73 6.97 8.57 14.80
CA PRO A 73 7.78 7.37 14.64
C PRO A 73 7.15 6.30 13.74
N SER A 74 5.81 6.20 13.71
CA SER A 74 5.07 5.29 12.82
C SER A 74 5.16 5.63 11.33
N GLN A 75 5.64 6.83 11.00
CA GLN A 75 5.89 7.25 9.61
C GLN A 75 7.30 6.92 9.12
N LEU A 76 8.20 6.51 10.02
CA LEU A 76 9.59 6.19 9.68
C LEU A 76 9.69 4.73 9.23
N ILE A 77 9.98 4.52 7.95
CA ILE A 77 10.14 3.20 7.36
C ILE A 77 11.59 2.77 7.52
N THR A 78 11.79 1.79 8.39
CA THR A 78 13.12 1.31 8.76
C THR A 78 13.42 -0.04 8.10
N VAL A 79 14.58 -0.14 7.46
CA VAL A 79 15.12 -1.37 6.89
C VAL A 79 16.54 -1.55 7.43
N ASP A 80 16.84 -2.71 7.98
CA ASP A 80 18.14 -3.04 8.60
C ASP A 80 18.63 -1.99 9.62
N GLY A 81 17.69 -1.45 10.41
CA GLY A 81 17.96 -0.46 11.44
C GLY A 81 18.21 0.96 10.96
N LYS A 82 18.05 1.24 9.66
CA LYS A 82 18.20 2.58 9.05
C LYS A 82 16.89 3.09 8.51
N ILE A 83 16.63 4.38 8.65
CA ILE A 83 15.45 5.03 8.09
C ILE A 83 15.65 5.19 6.59
N MET A 84 14.92 4.43 5.78
CA MET A 84 15.05 4.43 4.31
C MET A 84 13.95 5.22 3.60
N ALA A 85 12.83 5.48 4.26
CA ALA A 85 11.75 6.30 3.72
C ALA A 85 10.90 6.92 4.82
N VAL A 86 10.10 7.93 4.45
CA VAL A 86 9.08 8.55 5.30
C VAL A 86 7.71 8.31 4.69
N ALA A 87 6.82 7.66 5.42
CA ALA A 87 5.44 7.43 5.00
C ALA A 87 4.63 8.73 5.08
N PHE A 88 4.03 9.13 3.98
CA PHE A 88 3.11 10.27 3.91
C PHE A 88 1.68 9.87 3.63
N MET A 89 1.45 8.60 3.32
CA MET A 89 0.13 8.02 3.03
C MET A 89 0.04 6.62 3.62
N ALA A 90 -1.10 6.32 4.24
CA ALA A 90 -1.47 4.96 4.64
C ALA A 90 -2.73 4.55 3.88
N ASN A 91 -2.68 3.40 3.23
CA ASN A 91 -3.84 2.80 2.58
C ASN A 91 -4.36 1.65 3.44
N ALA A 92 -5.68 1.52 3.50
CA ALA A 92 -6.34 0.40 4.14
C ALA A 92 -7.45 -0.12 3.24
N GLN A 93 -7.67 -1.43 3.26
CA GLN A 93 -8.84 -2.04 2.62
C GLN A 93 -10.01 -2.01 3.60
N HIS A 94 -11.17 -1.68 3.07
CA HIS A 94 -12.41 -1.60 3.84
C HIS A 94 -13.51 -2.37 3.14
N LEU A 95 -14.35 -3.05 3.89
CA LEU A 95 -15.62 -3.52 3.39
C LEU A 95 -16.57 -2.33 3.23
N LEU A 96 -16.88 -2.00 1.99
CA LEU A 96 -17.94 -1.04 1.66
C LEU A 96 -19.21 -1.82 1.34
N TYR A 97 -20.33 -1.45 1.95
CA TYR A 97 -21.59 -2.16 1.75
C TYR A 97 -22.75 -1.22 1.46
N ARG A 98 -23.73 -1.73 0.77
CA ARG A 98 -25.02 -1.08 0.52
C ARG A 98 -25.95 -1.37 1.69
N ALA A 99 -26.14 -0.39 2.58
CA ALA A 99 -27.01 -0.53 3.75
C ALA A 99 -28.46 -0.84 3.35
N ASP A 100 -28.96 -0.20 2.32
CA ASP A 100 -30.30 -0.43 1.78
C ASP A 100 -30.50 -1.84 1.22
N VAL A 101 -29.48 -2.46 0.66
CA VAL A 101 -29.51 -3.84 0.15
C VAL A 101 -29.53 -4.85 1.31
N LEU A 102 -28.72 -4.63 2.34
CA LEU A 102 -28.72 -5.48 3.54
C LEU A 102 -30.08 -5.38 4.25
N GLU A 103 -30.62 -4.18 4.43
CA GLU A 103 -31.94 -3.95 5.03
C GLU A 103 -33.04 -4.66 4.24
N ALA A 104 -33.05 -4.52 2.90
CA ALA A 104 -34.02 -5.19 2.04
C ALA A 104 -33.96 -6.71 2.11
N ALA A 105 -32.77 -7.26 2.38
CA ALA A 105 -32.55 -8.69 2.58
C ALA A 105 -32.78 -9.15 4.02
N GLY A 106 -33.03 -8.24 4.97
CA GLY A 106 -33.19 -8.55 6.40
C GLY A 106 -31.89 -9.03 7.06
N LEU A 107 -30.75 -8.51 6.62
CA LEU A 107 -29.42 -8.92 7.05
C LEU A 107 -28.72 -7.83 7.86
N ASP A 108 -27.95 -8.26 8.85
CA ASP A 108 -27.01 -7.42 9.56
C ASP A 108 -25.74 -7.17 8.73
N VAL A 109 -24.92 -6.18 9.14
CA VAL A 109 -23.62 -5.90 8.51
C VAL A 109 -22.65 -7.04 8.80
N PRO A 110 -22.11 -7.73 7.77
CA PRO A 110 -21.19 -8.83 7.97
C PRO A 110 -19.88 -8.37 8.61
N THR A 111 -19.35 -9.18 9.52
CA THR A 111 -18.11 -8.92 10.29
C THR A 111 -17.00 -9.93 9.98
N SER A 112 -17.29 -10.96 9.19
CA SER A 112 -16.33 -11.97 8.72
C SER A 112 -16.50 -12.24 7.22
N TYR A 113 -15.50 -12.87 6.61
CA TYR A 113 -15.59 -13.28 5.20
C TYR A 113 -16.69 -14.30 4.98
N GLU A 114 -16.90 -15.23 5.92
CA GLU A 114 -17.96 -16.21 5.89
C GLU A 114 -19.34 -15.54 5.89
N GLU A 115 -19.53 -14.53 6.73
CA GLU A 115 -20.78 -13.75 6.78
C GLU A 115 -21.02 -12.96 5.49
N VAL A 116 -19.95 -12.44 4.84
CA VAL A 116 -20.06 -11.81 3.51
C VAL A 116 -20.59 -12.80 2.48
N LEU A 117 -20.09 -14.03 2.47
CA LEU A 117 -20.56 -15.07 1.54
C LEU A 117 -22.01 -15.47 1.81
N VAL A 118 -22.39 -15.65 3.07
CA VAL A 118 -23.77 -15.95 3.46
C VAL A 118 -24.71 -14.82 3.05
N ALA A 119 -24.33 -13.57 3.32
CA ALA A 119 -25.10 -12.40 2.91
C ALA A 119 -25.25 -12.32 1.38
N ALA A 120 -24.18 -12.60 0.65
CA ALA A 120 -24.19 -12.60 -0.81
C ALA A 120 -25.19 -13.64 -1.38
N GLU A 121 -25.19 -14.84 -0.84
CA GLU A 121 -26.12 -15.90 -1.25
C GLU A 121 -27.59 -15.53 -0.93
N ALA A 122 -27.84 -14.98 0.25
CA ALA A 122 -29.17 -14.54 0.64
C ALA A 122 -29.72 -13.41 -0.25
N ILE A 123 -28.89 -12.40 -0.56
CA ILE A 123 -29.23 -11.28 -1.45
C ILE A 123 -29.56 -11.80 -2.86
N ARG A 124 -28.75 -12.74 -3.37
CA ARG A 124 -28.98 -13.37 -4.68
C ARG A 124 -30.26 -14.20 -4.70
N ALA A 125 -30.47 -15.03 -3.67
CA ALA A 125 -31.66 -15.89 -3.56
C ALA A 125 -32.94 -15.06 -3.44
N ALA A 126 -32.91 -13.90 -2.79
CA ALA A 126 -34.02 -12.95 -2.72
C ALA A 126 -34.26 -12.18 -4.03
N GLY A 127 -33.41 -12.35 -5.05
CA GLY A 127 -33.53 -11.67 -6.34
C GLY A 127 -33.24 -10.14 -6.27
N ILE A 128 -32.61 -9.68 -5.20
CA ILE A 128 -32.32 -8.25 -4.99
C ILE A 128 -31.15 -7.83 -5.87
N MET A 129 -30.10 -8.68 -5.98
CA MET A 129 -28.91 -8.41 -6.78
C MET A 129 -28.31 -9.72 -7.31
N GLU A 130 -27.91 -9.76 -8.57
CA GLU A 130 -27.33 -10.93 -9.20
C GLU A 130 -25.88 -11.16 -8.75
N ASN A 131 -25.10 -10.09 -8.66
CA ASN A 131 -23.68 -10.10 -8.29
C ASN A 131 -23.46 -9.22 -7.04
N PRO A 132 -23.75 -9.73 -5.84
CA PRO A 132 -23.77 -8.93 -4.61
C PRO A 132 -22.37 -8.65 -4.03
N VAL A 133 -21.32 -9.31 -4.50
CA VAL A 133 -19.94 -9.08 -4.05
C VAL A 133 -19.07 -8.62 -5.22
N GLY A 134 -18.33 -7.55 -4.99
CA GLY A 134 -17.30 -7.05 -5.91
C GLY A 134 -15.95 -6.99 -5.21
N GLY A 135 -14.87 -7.17 -5.99
CA GLY A 135 -13.51 -7.04 -5.51
C GLY A 135 -12.56 -6.68 -6.65
N ALA A 136 -11.35 -6.28 -6.31
CA ALA A 136 -10.33 -5.86 -7.26
C ALA A 136 -9.43 -7.04 -7.64
N TYR A 137 -9.91 -7.93 -8.51
CA TYR A 137 -9.25 -9.19 -8.85
C TYR A 137 -8.43 -9.15 -10.17
N ALA A 138 -8.13 -7.97 -10.69
CA ALA A 138 -7.22 -7.87 -11.83
C ALA A 138 -5.83 -8.41 -11.47
N ALA A 139 -5.25 -9.22 -12.36
CA ALA A 139 -3.93 -9.80 -12.14
C ALA A 139 -2.88 -8.70 -11.86
N GLY A 140 -1.97 -8.98 -10.94
CA GLY A 140 -0.95 -8.05 -10.45
C GLY A 140 -1.30 -7.48 -9.07
N TRP A 141 -1.06 -6.18 -8.88
CA TRP A 141 -1.17 -5.52 -7.57
C TRP A 141 -2.53 -5.72 -6.89
N ASN A 142 -3.63 -5.54 -7.61
CA ASN A 142 -4.97 -5.62 -7.03
C ASN A 142 -5.27 -7.00 -6.46
N LEU A 143 -5.03 -8.05 -7.26
CA LEU A 143 -5.24 -9.43 -6.82
C LEU A 143 -4.31 -9.79 -5.64
N ALA A 144 -3.04 -9.32 -5.68
CA ALA A 144 -2.09 -9.57 -4.61
C ALA A 144 -2.53 -8.93 -3.29
N GLN A 145 -3.11 -7.72 -3.34
CA GLN A 145 -3.66 -7.06 -2.14
C GLN A 145 -4.85 -7.80 -1.56
N GLU A 146 -5.80 -8.21 -2.39
CA GLU A 146 -6.96 -8.99 -1.95
C GLU A 146 -6.51 -10.32 -1.33
N PHE A 147 -5.61 -11.06 -1.99
CA PHE A 147 -5.07 -12.31 -1.46
C PHE A 147 -4.35 -12.09 -0.12
N THR A 148 -3.46 -11.09 -0.03
CA THR A 148 -2.70 -10.81 1.18
C THR A 148 -3.63 -10.48 2.35
N ASN A 149 -4.64 -9.65 2.11
CA ASN A 149 -5.60 -9.24 3.12
C ASN A 149 -6.42 -10.45 3.64
N MET A 150 -6.93 -11.28 2.75
CA MET A 150 -7.67 -12.48 3.12
C MET A 150 -6.78 -13.50 3.83
N TYR A 151 -5.58 -13.76 3.31
CA TYR A 151 -4.66 -14.75 3.86
C TYR A 151 -4.22 -14.40 5.29
N ILE A 152 -3.83 -13.15 5.53
CA ILE A 152 -3.48 -12.68 6.88
C ILE A 152 -4.73 -12.66 7.77
N GLY A 153 -5.88 -12.21 7.24
CA GLY A 153 -7.15 -12.15 7.96
C GLY A 153 -7.65 -13.51 8.45
N THR A 154 -7.28 -14.59 7.76
CA THR A 154 -7.59 -15.98 8.18
C THR A 154 -6.47 -16.61 9.04
N GLY A 155 -5.49 -15.83 9.48
CA GLY A 155 -4.38 -16.30 10.33
C GLY A 155 -3.20 -16.88 9.55
N GLY A 156 -3.13 -16.64 8.23
CA GLY A 156 -2.01 -17.08 7.41
C GLY A 156 -0.73 -16.27 7.70
N GLU A 157 0.41 -16.93 7.60
CA GLU A 157 1.73 -16.34 7.76
C GLU A 157 2.58 -16.59 6.52
N PHE A 158 3.15 -15.54 5.93
CA PHE A 158 3.99 -15.66 4.74
C PHE A 158 5.35 -16.29 5.04
N PHE A 159 5.85 -16.08 6.26
CA PHE A 159 7.15 -16.57 6.71
C PHE A 159 7.03 -17.19 8.10
N VAL A 160 7.89 -18.13 8.39
CA VAL A 160 8.05 -18.63 9.76
C VAL A 160 8.49 -17.45 10.64
N PRO A 161 7.80 -17.16 11.76
CA PRO A 161 8.08 -15.99 12.59
C PRO A 161 9.56 -15.85 12.97
N GLY A 162 10.15 -14.67 12.69
CA GLY A 162 11.54 -14.35 12.97
C GLY A 162 12.56 -14.95 12.01
N THR A 163 12.15 -15.54 10.90
CA THR A 163 13.02 -16.13 9.88
C THR A 163 12.69 -15.63 8.47
N ALA A 164 13.51 -15.99 7.49
CA ALA A 164 13.25 -15.81 6.06
C ALA A 164 12.66 -17.07 5.39
N GLU A 165 12.30 -18.09 6.18
CA GLU A 165 11.70 -19.32 5.67
C GLU A 165 10.25 -19.08 5.28
N VAL A 166 9.92 -19.41 4.02
CA VAL A 166 8.58 -19.23 3.47
C VAL A 166 7.62 -20.28 4.04
N SER A 167 6.47 -19.84 4.57
CA SER A 167 5.44 -20.69 5.16
C SER A 167 4.09 -20.66 4.43
N ILE A 168 3.99 -19.96 3.31
CA ILE A 168 2.73 -19.77 2.56
C ILE A 168 2.13 -21.09 2.01
N ASN A 169 2.88 -22.17 1.96
CA ASN A 169 2.45 -23.46 1.41
C ASN A 169 2.00 -24.44 2.52
N ASN A 170 1.53 -23.97 3.64
CA ASN A 170 1.04 -24.80 4.75
C ASN A 170 -0.32 -25.42 4.42
#